data_101b7b5765d2408d998641868d42822e
#
_entry.id   101b7b5765d2408d998641868d42822e
#
_cell.length_a   1.000
_cell.length_b   1.000
_cell.length_c   1.000
_cell.angle_alpha   90.00
_cell.angle_beta   90.00
_cell.angle_gamma   90.00
#
_symmetry.space_group_name_H-M   'P 1'
#
loop_
_entity.id
_entity.type
_entity.pdbx_description
1 polymer ?
#
loop_
_entity_poly.entity_id
_entity_poly.type
_entity_poly.pdbx_seq_one_letter_code
_entity_poly.pdbx_strand_id
1 'polypeptide(L)'
;MSISTLAPIILFCYNRLEYLTRTVEALQKNDLASESELIIYCDGIKNPADAEKVNAVREYIRNITGFKQVEIHISDENRGLAKSIISGVTETLKRYDKVIVMEDDLVTTPCFLRFMNDALNLYESVEEVACITGYTPVTSADKDFYFMKGADCLGWATWSRGWQYFNADSYQLFERLKEKKCFREFDLNGAYPYTEMLIAQMNGKVNSWAIRWRASTFLYDKLTLHSGKNLVEHIGYSGTHVRNRDRDINYELSSEEPVVTLIGQPQVDQEMLHLISRFYRKTRWSWKNWIKGCIKAVIPLKILMIYWGRGSNSINNDVR
;
A
#
# COMPACT_ATOMS: atom_id res chain seq x y z
N MET A 1 29.67 4.39 15.53
CA MET A 1 28.26 4.53 15.12
C MET A 1 28.25 4.48 13.59
N SER A 2 27.68 3.45 13.00
CA SER A 2 27.47 3.38 11.55
C SER A 2 26.58 4.56 11.18
N ILE A 3 26.99 5.39 10.23
CA ILE A 3 26.13 6.43 9.66
C ILE A 3 25.02 5.64 8.95
N SER A 4 23.84 5.64 9.57
CA SER A 4 22.66 4.98 8.94
C SER A 4 22.36 5.74 7.64
N THR A 5 22.52 5.08 6.51
CA THR A 5 22.17 5.66 5.21
C THR A 5 20.66 5.79 5.10
N LEU A 6 20.18 6.94 4.63
CA LEU A 6 18.76 7.13 4.34
C LEU A 6 18.33 6.19 3.20
N ALA A 7 17.10 5.69 3.29
CA ALA A 7 16.50 4.93 2.21
C ALA A 7 16.23 5.83 1.00
N PRO A 8 16.52 5.40 -0.24
CA PRO A 8 16.09 6.14 -1.40
C PRO A 8 14.56 6.16 -1.48
N ILE A 9 14.03 7.26 -2.01
CA ILE A 9 12.61 7.42 -2.31
C ILE A 9 12.43 7.00 -3.77
N ILE A 10 11.57 6.02 -4.05
CA ILE A 10 11.15 5.72 -5.42
C ILE A 10 9.75 6.26 -5.67
N LEU A 11 9.61 7.03 -6.75
CA LEU A 11 8.37 7.70 -7.12
C LEU A 11 7.91 7.22 -8.49
N PHE A 12 6.70 6.66 -8.55
CA PHE A 12 6.09 6.19 -9.79
C PHE A 12 5.13 7.22 -10.35
N CYS A 13 5.28 7.58 -11.62
CA CYS A 13 4.42 8.55 -12.29
C CYS A 13 4.10 8.15 -13.74
N TYR A 14 3.04 8.77 -14.32
CA TYR A 14 2.61 8.51 -15.69
C TYR A 14 2.17 9.78 -16.42
N ASN A 15 0.90 10.22 -16.25
CA ASN A 15 0.29 11.29 -17.03
C ASN A 15 -0.51 12.30 -16.21
N ARG A 16 -0.26 12.38 -14.88
CA ARG A 16 -1.03 13.21 -13.95
C ARG A 16 -0.15 14.31 -13.33
N LEU A 17 0.25 15.30 -14.15
CA LEU A 17 1.18 16.36 -13.76
C LEU A 17 0.74 17.10 -12.49
N GLU A 18 -0.54 17.46 -12.38
CA GLU A 18 -1.06 18.21 -11.23
C GLU A 18 -0.85 17.46 -9.90
N TYR A 19 -1.16 16.16 -9.87
CA TYR A 19 -0.95 15.36 -8.68
C TYR A 19 0.53 15.14 -8.38
N LEU A 20 1.32 14.83 -9.42
CA LEU A 20 2.77 14.67 -9.30
C LEU A 20 3.44 15.91 -8.71
N THR A 21 3.06 17.11 -9.18
CA THR A 21 3.58 18.38 -8.66
C THR A 21 3.32 18.51 -7.16
N ARG A 22 2.08 18.26 -6.73
CA ARG A 22 1.71 18.30 -5.31
C ARG A 22 2.46 17.27 -4.47
N THR A 23 2.65 16.07 -5.00
CA THR A 23 3.42 14.99 -4.34
C THR A 23 4.88 15.40 -4.15
N VAL A 24 5.53 15.92 -5.21
CA VAL A 24 6.93 16.35 -5.16
C VAL A 24 7.10 17.55 -4.23
N GLU A 25 6.22 18.55 -4.30
CA GLU A 25 6.26 19.72 -3.40
C GLU A 25 6.08 19.33 -1.93
N ALA A 26 5.26 18.32 -1.65
CA ALA A 26 5.11 17.79 -0.29
C ALA A 26 6.38 17.06 0.16
N LEU A 27 6.98 16.23 -0.69
CA LEU A 27 8.25 15.55 -0.40
C LEU A 27 9.40 16.54 -0.18
N GLN A 28 9.49 17.61 -0.98
CA GLN A 28 10.50 18.66 -0.83
C GLN A 28 10.42 19.41 0.51
N LYS A 29 9.23 19.44 1.12
CA LYS A 29 9.01 20.04 2.46
C LYS A 29 9.36 19.11 3.62
N ASN A 30 9.76 17.88 3.35
CA ASN A 30 10.16 16.95 4.38
C ASN A 30 11.55 17.29 4.94
N ASP A 31 11.73 17.10 6.23
CA ASP A 31 12.96 17.41 6.97
C ASP A 31 14.22 16.77 6.37
N LEU A 32 14.12 15.57 5.82
CA LEU A 32 15.23 14.80 5.24
C LEU A 32 15.28 14.88 3.71
N ALA A 33 14.49 15.71 3.05
CA ALA A 33 14.41 15.76 1.60
C ALA A 33 15.78 16.03 0.95
N SER A 34 16.50 17.05 1.41
CA SER A 34 17.82 17.43 0.86
C SER A 34 18.93 16.41 1.07
N GLU A 35 18.71 15.44 1.98
CA GLU A 35 19.65 14.36 2.27
C GLU A 35 19.25 13.04 1.59
N SER A 36 18.02 12.95 1.07
CA SER A 36 17.43 11.75 0.45
C SER A 36 17.70 11.72 -1.06
N GLU A 37 17.92 10.52 -1.58
CA GLU A 37 17.96 10.26 -3.03
C GLU A 37 16.54 10.01 -3.54
N LEU A 38 16.16 10.67 -4.65
CA LEU A 38 14.87 10.47 -5.33
C LEU A 38 15.10 9.74 -6.65
N ILE A 39 14.49 8.57 -6.80
CA ILE A 39 14.54 7.76 -8.03
C ILE A 39 13.14 7.76 -8.63
N ILE A 40 12.99 8.30 -9.85
CA ILE A 40 11.68 8.47 -10.50
C ILE A 40 11.53 7.43 -11.62
N TYR A 41 10.47 6.65 -11.57
CA TYR A 41 10.06 5.74 -12.64
C TYR A 41 8.85 6.33 -13.37
N CYS A 42 9.09 6.86 -14.58
CA CYS A 42 8.07 7.43 -15.44
C CYS A 42 7.66 6.43 -16.52
N ASP A 43 6.40 6.01 -16.54
CA ASP A 43 5.90 5.01 -17.48
C ASP A 43 5.76 5.57 -18.92
N GLY A 44 5.72 4.67 -19.90
CA GLY A 44 5.62 4.99 -21.32
C GLY A 44 4.20 5.38 -21.73
N ILE A 45 4.08 5.97 -22.93
CA ILE A 45 2.80 6.36 -23.52
C ILE A 45 1.95 5.11 -23.83
N LYS A 46 0.74 5.06 -23.27
CA LYS A 46 -0.21 3.94 -23.50
C LYS A 46 -1.00 4.15 -24.79
N ASN A 47 -1.51 5.36 -24.99
CA ASN A 47 -2.31 5.73 -26.16
C ASN A 47 -1.76 7.05 -26.72
N PRO A 48 -1.87 7.30 -28.05
CA PRO A 48 -1.46 8.60 -28.61
C PRO A 48 -2.11 9.81 -27.93
N ALA A 49 -3.34 9.68 -27.44
CA ALA A 49 -4.05 10.75 -26.71
C ALA A 49 -3.41 11.10 -25.36
N ASP A 50 -2.59 10.24 -24.79
CA ASP A 50 -1.88 10.50 -23.53
C ASP A 50 -0.54 11.21 -23.75
N ALA A 51 -0.07 11.33 -24.99
CA ALA A 51 1.27 11.79 -25.31
C ALA A 51 1.59 13.19 -24.75
N GLU A 52 0.68 14.14 -24.90
CA GLU A 52 0.85 15.51 -24.36
C GLU A 52 1.03 15.49 -22.83
N LYS A 53 0.16 14.75 -22.12
CA LYS A 53 0.20 14.66 -20.66
C LYS A 53 1.47 13.96 -20.16
N VAL A 54 1.87 12.86 -20.82
CA VAL A 54 3.11 12.14 -20.47
C VAL A 54 4.33 13.01 -20.73
N ASN A 55 4.37 13.74 -21.84
CA ASN A 55 5.47 14.65 -22.15
C ASN A 55 5.56 15.83 -21.16
N ALA A 56 4.42 16.37 -20.71
CA ALA A 56 4.39 17.39 -19.65
C ALA A 56 4.95 16.85 -18.32
N VAL A 57 4.63 15.61 -17.95
CA VAL A 57 5.23 14.94 -16.79
C VAL A 57 6.74 14.75 -16.99
N ARG A 58 7.18 14.26 -18.15
CA ARG A 58 8.60 14.06 -18.46
C ARG A 58 9.41 15.36 -18.43
N GLU A 59 8.83 16.46 -18.85
CA GLU A 59 9.46 17.80 -18.77
C GLU A 59 9.59 18.24 -17.30
N TYR A 60 8.53 18.10 -16.52
CA TYR A 60 8.53 18.45 -15.09
C TYR A 60 9.60 17.69 -14.30
N ILE A 61 9.67 16.35 -14.46
CA ILE A 61 10.59 15.54 -13.67
C ILE A 61 12.06 15.85 -13.93
N ARG A 62 12.42 16.33 -15.12
CA ARG A 62 13.81 16.76 -15.45
C ARG A 62 14.28 17.97 -14.67
N ASN A 63 13.34 18.76 -14.16
CA ASN A 63 13.61 20.02 -13.46
C ASN A 63 13.44 19.91 -11.93
N ILE A 64 13.18 18.69 -11.40
CA ILE A 64 13.01 18.50 -9.96
C ILE A 64 14.36 18.70 -9.25
N THR A 65 14.33 19.49 -8.19
CA THR A 65 15.45 19.78 -7.29
C THR A 65 15.02 19.62 -5.82
N GLY A 66 15.90 19.92 -4.87
CA GLY A 66 15.58 19.86 -3.43
C GLY A 66 15.84 18.50 -2.78
N PHE A 67 16.40 17.55 -3.52
CA PHE A 67 16.87 16.27 -3.03
C PHE A 67 18.40 16.17 -3.17
N LYS A 68 19.02 15.26 -2.45
CA LYS A 68 20.48 15.00 -2.55
C LYS A 68 20.88 14.64 -3.99
N GLN A 69 20.08 13.81 -4.64
CA GLN A 69 20.24 13.38 -6.01
C GLN A 69 18.85 13.04 -6.58
N VAL A 70 18.65 13.29 -7.88
CA VAL A 70 17.46 12.84 -8.62
C VAL A 70 17.91 11.95 -9.78
N GLU A 71 17.48 10.70 -9.77
CA GLU A 71 17.71 9.71 -10.83
C GLU A 71 16.39 9.48 -11.58
N ILE A 72 16.38 9.50 -12.91
CA ILE A 72 15.15 9.41 -13.71
C ILE A 72 15.24 8.22 -14.66
N HIS A 73 14.24 7.33 -14.55
CA HIS A 73 14.04 6.19 -15.44
C HIS A 73 12.77 6.44 -16.27
N ILE A 74 12.93 6.66 -17.56
CA ILE A 74 11.82 6.83 -18.50
C ILE A 74 11.65 5.52 -19.28
N SER A 75 10.46 4.94 -19.23
CA SER A 75 10.12 3.77 -20.04
C SER A 75 9.69 4.19 -21.45
N ASP A 76 10.19 3.50 -22.46
CA ASP A 76 9.76 3.69 -23.85
C ASP A 76 8.35 3.13 -24.09
N GLU A 77 8.02 2.03 -23.40
CA GLU A 77 6.72 1.36 -23.49
C GLU A 77 5.90 1.52 -22.21
N ASN A 78 4.57 1.56 -22.33
CA ASN A 78 3.69 1.54 -21.18
C ASN A 78 3.68 0.15 -20.55
N ARG A 79 4.21 0.05 -19.35
CA ARG A 79 4.26 -1.18 -18.55
C ARG A 79 3.03 -1.36 -17.67
N GLY A 80 2.35 -0.27 -17.37
CA GLY A 80 1.27 -0.18 -16.39
C GLY A 80 1.79 -0.20 -14.96
N LEU A 81 1.03 0.39 -14.04
CA LEU A 81 1.43 0.65 -12.65
C LEU A 81 2.01 -0.59 -11.94
N ALA A 82 1.30 -1.73 -12.02
CA ALA A 82 1.72 -2.91 -11.27
C ALA A 82 3.10 -3.44 -11.72
N LYS A 83 3.37 -3.49 -13.02
CA LYS A 83 4.66 -3.94 -13.53
C LYS A 83 5.76 -2.92 -13.22
N SER A 84 5.44 -1.63 -13.31
CA SER A 84 6.38 -0.55 -12.98
C SER A 84 6.80 -0.62 -11.51
N ILE A 85 5.84 -0.75 -10.57
CA ILE A 85 6.15 -0.87 -9.14
C ILE A 85 6.95 -2.13 -8.84
N ILE A 86 6.50 -3.30 -9.32
CA ILE A 86 7.21 -4.57 -9.06
C ILE A 86 8.64 -4.52 -9.58
N SER A 87 8.85 -4.06 -10.82
CA SER A 87 10.20 -3.96 -11.38
C SER A 87 11.04 -2.88 -10.70
N GLY A 88 10.49 -1.68 -10.47
CA GLY A 88 11.22 -0.57 -9.85
C GLY A 88 11.66 -0.88 -8.43
N VAL A 89 10.78 -1.46 -7.59
CA VAL A 89 11.14 -1.91 -6.23
C VAL A 89 12.23 -2.98 -6.30
N THR A 90 12.04 -3.99 -7.17
CA THR A 90 13.00 -5.10 -7.30
C THR A 90 14.39 -4.61 -7.77
N GLU A 91 14.44 -3.72 -8.77
CA GLU A 91 15.71 -3.19 -9.28
C GLU A 91 16.38 -2.26 -8.26
N THR A 92 15.61 -1.42 -7.57
CA THR A 92 16.19 -0.54 -6.54
C THR A 92 16.76 -1.36 -5.39
N LEU A 93 16.06 -2.40 -4.93
CA LEU A 93 16.52 -3.25 -3.83
C LEU A 93 17.71 -4.16 -4.19
N LYS A 94 18.16 -4.23 -5.44
CA LYS A 94 19.47 -4.81 -5.81
C LYS A 94 20.66 -3.88 -5.50
N ARG A 95 20.39 -2.58 -5.37
CA ARG A 95 21.39 -1.52 -5.12
C ARG A 95 21.36 -1.01 -3.68
N TYR A 96 20.21 -1.10 -3.05
CA TYR A 96 19.94 -0.58 -1.70
C TYR A 96 19.26 -1.66 -0.87
N ASP A 97 19.57 -1.73 0.43
CA ASP A 97 18.97 -2.72 1.32
C ASP A 97 17.51 -2.38 1.73
N LYS A 98 17.11 -1.13 1.54
CA LYS A 98 15.79 -0.60 1.92
C LYS A 98 15.33 0.48 0.95
N VAL A 99 14.01 0.74 0.90
CA VAL A 99 13.39 1.70 -0.02
C VAL A 99 12.11 2.28 0.56
N ILE A 100 11.84 3.56 0.27
CA ILE A 100 10.54 4.21 0.48
C ILE A 100 9.84 4.33 -0.86
N VAL A 101 8.57 3.93 -0.94
CA VAL A 101 7.81 3.82 -2.20
C VAL A 101 6.64 4.78 -2.21
N MET A 102 6.56 5.59 -3.27
CA MET A 102 5.54 6.62 -3.46
C MET A 102 4.90 6.50 -4.84
N GLU A 103 3.61 6.85 -4.92
CA GLU A 103 2.88 7.07 -6.16
C GLU A 103 2.63 8.57 -6.37
N ASP A 104 2.33 8.99 -7.59
CA ASP A 104 2.23 10.41 -8.00
C ASP A 104 1.01 11.16 -7.42
N ASP A 105 0.21 10.53 -6.58
CA ASP A 105 -0.98 11.09 -5.93
C ASP A 105 -0.99 10.98 -4.40
N LEU A 106 0.19 10.94 -3.81
CA LEU A 106 0.38 10.87 -2.36
C LEU A 106 1.04 12.15 -1.82
N VAL A 107 0.31 12.90 -1.01
CA VAL A 107 0.84 14.08 -0.30
C VAL A 107 1.24 13.70 1.10
N THR A 108 2.40 14.15 1.56
CA THR A 108 2.97 13.76 2.86
C THR A 108 3.06 14.93 3.84
N THR A 109 3.08 14.63 5.14
CA THR A 109 3.49 15.59 6.17
C THR A 109 5.00 15.85 6.11
N PRO A 110 5.51 16.96 6.67
CA PRO A 110 6.96 17.23 6.72
C PRO A 110 7.79 16.18 7.47
N CYS A 111 7.23 15.48 8.44
CA CYS A 111 7.91 14.46 9.24
C CYS A 111 7.87 13.05 8.62
N PHE A 112 7.20 12.86 7.48
CA PHE A 112 7.01 11.54 6.87
C PHE A 112 8.34 10.81 6.60
N LEU A 113 9.30 11.45 5.93
CA LEU A 113 10.60 10.81 5.62
C LEU A 113 11.39 10.46 6.88
N ARG A 114 11.31 11.28 7.93
CA ARG A 114 11.92 10.99 9.23
C ARG A 114 11.31 9.74 9.83
N PHE A 115 9.98 9.70 9.95
CA PHE A 115 9.25 8.54 10.47
C PHE A 115 9.62 7.24 9.73
N MET A 116 9.63 7.29 8.38
CA MET A 116 9.94 6.13 7.56
C MET A 116 11.38 5.63 7.76
N ASN A 117 12.35 6.54 7.82
CA ASN A 117 13.75 6.18 8.02
C ASN A 117 14.04 5.69 9.43
N ASP A 118 13.45 6.32 10.45
CA ASP A 118 13.59 5.87 11.84
C ASP A 118 13.03 4.46 12.01
N ALA A 119 11.84 4.20 11.46
CA ALA A 119 11.26 2.86 11.47
C ALA A 119 12.10 1.84 10.70
N LEU A 120 12.58 2.19 9.49
CA LEU A 120 13.47 1.33 8.71
C LEU A 120 14.76 0.98 9.45
N ASN A 121 15.34 1.93 10.19
CA ASN A 121 16.58 1.71 10.94
C ASN A 121 16.34 0.88 12.20
N LEU A 122 15.30 1.20 12.97
CA LEU A 122 15.00 0.52 14.24
C LEU A 122 14.57 -0.94 14.03
N TYR A 123 13.85 -1.22 12.94
CA TYR A 123 13.32 -2.55 12.64
C TYR A 123 14.12 -3.32 11.59
N GLU A 124 15.32 -2.88 11.23
CA GLU A 124 16.16 -3.50 10.19
C GLU A 124 16.42 -4.99 10.45
N SER A 125 16.68 -5.38 11.69
CA SER A 125 16.92 -6.78 12.10
C SER A 125 15.71 -7.52 12.65
N VAL A 126 14.52 -6.89 12.66
CA VAL A 126 13.29 -7.51 13.21
C VAL A 126 12.55 -8.23 12.09
N GLU A 127 12.78 -9.53 11.97
CA GLU A 127 12.28 -10.36 10.88
C GLU A 127 10.75 -10.41 10.76
N GLU A 128 10.03 -10.20 11.85
CA GLU A 128 8.57 -10.17 11.88
C GLU A 128 8.00 -8.98 11.10
N VAL A 129 8.73 -7.87 11.04
CA VAL A 129 8.29 -6.64 10.35
C VAL A 129 8.85 -6.61 8.93
N ALA A 130 7.97 -6.67 7.93
CA ALA A 130 8.35 -6.66 6.52
C ALA A 130 7.98 -5.37 5.79
N CYS A 131 7.11 -4.54 6.37
CA CYS A 131 6.63 -3.33 5.73
C CYS A 131 6.43 -2.22 6.77
N ILE A 132 6.57 -0.97 6.33
CA ILE A 132 6.24 0.24 7.09
C ILE A 132 5.28 1.06 6.22
N THR A 133 4.35 1.79 6.82
CA THR A 133 3.50 2.73 6.10
C THR A 133 3.24 3.98 6.93
N GLY A 134 3.24 5.13 6.28
CA GLY A 134 2.82 6.41 6.88
C GLY A 134 1.30 6.59 6.96
N TYR A 135 0.54 5.66 6.38
CA TYR A 135 -0.91 5.72 6.32
C TYR A 135 -1.58 4.97 7.46
N THR A 136 -2.66 5.55 7.98
CA THR A 136 -3.62 4.89 8.85
C THR A 136 -5.06 5.28 8.47
N PRO A 137 -6.00 4.31 8.35
CA PRO A 137 -7.41 4.62 8.10
C PRO A 137 -8.11 5.20 9.34
N VAL A 138 -7.52 5.04 10.52
CA VAL A 138 -8.02 5.55 11.81
C VAL A 138 -6.84 6.06 12.61
N THR A 139 -6.84 7.36 12.90
CA THR A 139 -5.82 7.95 13.78
C THR A 139 -6.04 7.54 15.23
N SER A 140 -4.97 7.31 15.95
CA SER A 140 -4.99 7.06 17.39
C SER A 140 -4.54 8.31 18.15
N ALA A 141 -5.23 8.62 19.25
CA ALA A 141 -4.79 9.68 20.15
C ALA A 141 -3.55 9.26 20.97
N ASP A 142 -3.48 7.99 21.36
CA ASP A 142 -2.56 7.48 22.36
C ASP A 142 -1.38 6.69 21.78
N LYS A 143 -1.37 6.44 20.46
CA LYS A 143 -0.33 5.63 19.81
C LYS A 143 0.37 6.42 18.72
N ASP A 144 1.69 6.43 18.75
CA ASP A 144 2.51 6.96 17.68
C ASP A 144 2.61 5.98 16.49
N PHE A 145 2.60 4.67 16.80
CA PHE A 145 2.60 3.61 15.81
C PHE A 145 1.96 2.33 16.35
N TYR A 146 1.64 1.40 15.44
CA TYR A 146 1.06 0.10 15.77
C TYR A 146 1.40 -0.93 14.68
N PHE A 147 1.14 -2.21 14.95
CA PHE A 147 1.39 -3.27 13.98
C PHE A 147 0.11 -3.94 13.51
N MET A 148 0.06 -4.19 12.20
CA MET A 148 -0.98 -4.99 11.55
C MET A 148 -0.37 -6.10 10.72
N LYS A 149 -1.09 -7.20 10.52
CA LYS A 149 -0.67 -8.32 9.68
C LYS A 149 -0.93 -8.00 8.20
N GLY A 150 0.08 -8.30 7.36
CA GLY A 150 0.03 -8.05 5.93
C GLY A 150 0.39 -6.61 5.55
N ALA A 151 0.96 -6.43 4.37
CA ALA A 151 1.47 -5.14 3.89
C ALA A 151 0.37 -4.13 3.56
N ASP A 152 0.72 -2.85 3.61
CA ASP A 152 -0.04 -1.72 3.08
C ASP A 152 0.67 -1.14 1.85
N CYS A 153 0.03 -0.20 1.14
CA CYS A 153 0.49 0.31 -0.14
C CYS A 153 0.50 1.84 -0.28
N LEU A 154 0.12 2.59 0.75
CA LEU A 154 0.05 4.06 0.69
C LEU A 154 1.24 4.69 1.44
N GLY A 155 2.21 5.25 0.68
CA GLY A 155 3.42 5.80 1.27
C GLY A 155 4.09 4.77 2.18
N TRP A 156 4.68 3.75 1.57
CA TRP A 156 5.19 2.57 2.26
C TRP A 156 6.68 2.39 2.08
N ALA A 157 7.28 1.55 2.92
CA ALA A 157 8.68 1.20 2.83
C ALA A 157 8.90 -0.28 3.14
N THR A 158 10.01 -0.81 2.65
CA THR A 158 10.42 -2.19 2.90
C THR A 158 11.94 -2.33 2.75
N TRP A 159 12.43 -3.50 3.11
CA TRP A 159 13.80 -3.97 2.94
C TRP A 159 13.88 -5.07 1.88
N SER A 160 15.10 -5.35 1.39
CA SER A 160 15.35 -6.50 0.52
C SER A 160 14.85 -7.80 1.15
N ARG A 161 15.09 -7.99 2.47
CA ARG A 161 14.58 -9.14 3.24
C ARG A 161 13.05 -9.20 3.33
N GLY A 162 12.36 -8.04 3.30
CA GLY A 162 10.90 -7.97 3.28
C GLY A 162 10.33 -8.28 1.90
N TRP A 163 10.91 -7.65 0.86
CA TRP A 163 10.45 -7.81 -0.52
C TRP A 163 10.62 -9.22 -1.09
N GLN A 164 11.55 -10.02 -0.57
CA GLN A 164 11.72 -11.43 -0.96
C GLN A 164 10.43 -12.28 -0.79
N TYR A 165 9.51 -11.88 0.08
CA TYR A 165 8.23 -12.56 0.26
C TYR A 165 7.23 -12.27 -0.86
N PHE A 166 7.48 -11.25 -1.72
CA PHE A 166 6.55 -10.89 -2.78
C PHE A 166 6.35 -12.03 -3.77
N ASN A 167 5.09 -12.43 -3.97
CA ASN A 167 4.69 -13.41 -4.95
C ASN A 167 3.69 -12.78 -5.96
N ALA A 168 4.04 -12.83 -7.24
CA ALA A 168 3.20 -12.30 -8.31
C ALA A 168 2.03 -13.24 -8.69
N ASP A 169 2.10 -14.53 -8.32
CA ASP A 169 1.10 -15.54 -8.65
C ASP A 169 -0.09 -15.47 -7.68
N SER A 170 -1.13 -14.76 -8.10
CA SER A 170 -2.35 -14.60 -7.32
C SER A 170 -3.14 -15.89 -7.10
N TYR A 171 -3.03 -16.86 -8.02
CA TYR A 171 -3.66 -18.16 -7.86
C TYR A 171 -2.99 -18.95 -6.73
N GLN A 172 -1.67 -19.01 -6.72
CA GLN A 172 -0.90 -19.66 -5.66
C GLN A 172 -1.17 -19.00 -4.29
N LEU A 173 -1.25 -17.66 -4.24
CA LEU A 173 -1.60 -16.93 -3.01
C LEU A 173 -2.99 -17.31 -2.51
N PHE A 174 -3.98 -17.39 -3.40
CA PHE A 174 -5.34 -17.76 -3.04
C PHE A 174 -5.44 -19.19 -2.52
N GLU A 175 -4.83 -20.19 -3.19
CA GLU A 175 -4.84 -21.58 -2.73
C GLU A 175 -4.17 -21.73 -1.36
N ARG A 176 -3.07 -21.03 -1.09
CA ARG A 176 -2.44 -21.03 0.24
C ARG A 176 -3.33 -20.41 1.33
N LEU A 177 -4.06 -19.32 1.05
CA LEU A 177 -5.04 -18.75 1.98
C LEU A 177 -6.17 -19.75 2.28
N LYS A 178 -6.62 -20.48 1.27
CA LYS A 178 -7.64 -21.53 1.38
C LYS A 178 -7.17 -22.73 2.20
N GLU A 179 -5.96 -23.21 1.95
CA GLU A 179 -5.33 -24.32 2.73
C GLU A 179 -5.19 -23.95 4.20
N LYS A 180 -4.72 -22.73 4.50
CA LYS A 180 -4.61 -22.20 5.87
C LYS A 180 -5.98 -21.84 6.48
N LYS A 181 -7.08 -21.86 5.71
CA LYS A 181 -8.45 -21.48 6.13
C LYS A 181 -8.52 -20.08 6.74
N CYS A 182 -7.70 -19.12 6.28
CA CYS A 182 -7.51 -17.82 6.92
C CYS A 182 -8.15 -16.66 6.16
N PHE A 183 -9.08 -16.88 5.22
CA PHE A 183 -9.76 -15.80 4.47
C PHE A 183 -10.41 -14.76 5.37
N ARG A 184 -11.07 -15.19 6.45
CA ARG A 184 -11.74 -14.27 7.36
C ARG A 184 -10.76 -13.33 8.06
N GLU A 185 -9.61 -13.85 8.50
CA GLU A 185 -8.53 -13.07 9.09
C GLU A 185 -7.90 -12.14 8.06
N PHE A 186 -7.62 -12.65 6.85
CA PHE A 186 -7.13 -11.85 5.72
C PHE A 186 -8.04 -10.67 5.39
N ASP A 187 -9.35 -10.85 5.48
CA ASP A 187 -10.40 -9.86 5.29
C ASP A 187 -10.66 -8.98 6.53
N LEU A 188 -9.70 -8.83 7.45
CA LEU A 188 -9.85 -8.09 8.71
C LEU A 188 -11.12 -8.51 9.49
N ASN A 189 -11.23 -9.81 9.76
CA ASN A 189 -12.42 -10.42 10.37
C ASN A 189 -13.71 -10.17 9.57
N GLY A 190 -13.60 -10.11 8.24
CA GLY A 190 -14.68 -9.84 7.29
C GLY A 190 -15.08 -8.36 7.20
N ALA A 191 -14.25 -7.44 7.67
CA ALA A 191 -14.51 -6.02 7.59
C ALA A 191 -14.14 -5.41 6.23
N TYR A 192 -13.12 -5.98 5.53
CA TYR A 192 -12.64 -5.48 4.25
C TYR A 192 -12.49 -6.63 3.23
N PRO A 193 -12.89 -6.46 1.95
CA PRO A 193 -12.99 -7.57 0.99
C PRO A 193 -11.68 -7.88 0.26
N TYR A 194 -10.58 -8.09 0.96
CA TYR A 194 -9.29 -8.41 0.33
C TYR A 194 -9.31 -9.71 -0.47
N THR A 195 -10.04 -10.72 0.01
CA THR A 195 -10.22 -11.98 -0.73
C THR A 195 -10.89 -11.75 -2.08
N GLU A 196 -11.93 -10.90 -2.14
CA GLU A 196 -12.60 -10.55 -3.40
C GLU A 196 -11.67 -9.79 -4.35
N MET A 197 -10.82 -8.90 -3.81
CA MET A 197 -9.80 -8.21 -4.59
C MET A 197 -8.77 -9.18 -5.18
N LEU A 198 -8.34 -10.18 -4.41
CA LEU A 198 -7.42 -11.21 -4.88
C LEU A 198 -8.06 -12.09 -5.96
N ILE A 199 -9.34 -12.45 -5.82
CA ILE A 199 -10.12 -13.18 -6.84
C ILE A 199 -10.25 -12.34 -8.12
N ALA A 200 -10.50 -11.03 -8.01
CA ALA A 200 -10.56 -10.14 -9.17
C ALA A 200 -9.21 -10.07 -9.90
N GLN A 201 -8.10 -10.07 -9.15
CA GLN A 201 -6.75 -10.16 -9.69
C GLN A 201 -6.50 -11.49 -10.40
N MET A 202 -6.88 -12.63 -9.83
CA MET A 202 -6.76 -13.96 -10.44
C MET A 202 -7.51 -14.05 -11.78
N ASN A 203 -8.67 -13.43 -11.85
CA ASN A 203 -9.53 -13.43 -13.05
C ASN A 203 -9.11 -12.37 -14.09
N GLY A 204 -7.98 -11.68 -13.90
CA GLY A 204 -7.47 -10.66 -14.82
C GLY A 204 -8.33 -9.40 -14.93
N LYS A 205 -9.26 -9.16 -13.97
CA LYS A 205 -10.16 -7.99 -13.99
C LYS A 205 -9.53 -6.73 -13.45
N VAL A 206 -8.51 -6.91 -12.64
CA VAL A 206 -7.64 -5.84 -12.12
C VAL A 206 -6.20 -6.32 -12.25
N ASN A 207 -5.25 -5.37 -12.30
CA ASN A 207 -3.83 -5.67 -12.19
C ASN A 207 -3.30 -4.92 -10.96
N SER A 208 -3.50 -5.51 -9.78
CA SER A 208 -3.14 -4.93 -8.50
C SER A 208 -1.88 -5.58 -7.93
N TRP A 209 -0.79 -4.85 -7.88
CA TRP A 209 0.41 -5.25 -7.16
C TRP A 209 0.15 -5.30 -5.64
N ALA A 210 -0.62 -4.36 -5.13
CA ALA A 210 -0.87 -4.16 -3.70
C ALA A 210 -1.56 -5.35 -3.04
N ILE A 211 -2.61 -5.91 -3.66
CA ILE A 211 -3.29 -7.09 -3.10
C ILE A 211 -2.38 -8.33 -3.09
N ARG A 212 -1.49 -8.46 -4.07
CA ARG A 212 -0.49 -9.52 -4.11
C ARG A 212 0.56 -9.33 -3.01
N TRP A 213 1.04 -8.10 -2.79
CA TRP A 213 1.97 -7.77 -1.72
C TRP A 213 1.36 -8.05 -0.35
N ARG A 214 0.12 -7.59 -0.10
CA ARG A 214 -0.61 -7.88 1.13
C ARG A 214 -0.79 -9.38 1.37
N ALA A 215 -1.25 -10.14 0.37
CA ALA A 215 -1.46 -11.58 0.51
C ALA A 215 -0.13 -12.33 0.76
N SER A 216 0.93 -11.91 0.10
CA SER A 216 2.26 -12.48 0.27
C SER A 216 2.75 -12.35 1.70
N THR A 217 2.81 -11.14 2.22
CA THR A 217 3.29 -10.88 3.59
C THR A 217 2.36 -11.48 4.65
N PHE A 218 1.04 -11.42 4.43
CA PHE A 218 0.06 -12.04 5.31
C PHE A 218 0.28 -13.54 5.47
N LEU A 219 0.54 -14.27 4.39
CA LEU A 219 0.77 -15.71 4.38
C LEU A 219 2.04 -16.16 5.11
N TYR A 220 3.00 -15.27 5.28
CA TYR A 220 4.23 -15.47 6.04
C TYR A 220 4.17 -14.84 7.44
N ASP A 221 2.97 -14.49 7.91
CA ASP A 221 2.72 -13.89 9.23
C ASP A 221 3.52 -12.59 9.47
N LYS A 222 3.87 -11.88 8.39
CA LYS A 222 4.63 -10.64 8.47
C LYS A 222 3.76 -9.46 8.85
N LEU A 223 4.34 -8.56 9.63
CA LEU A 223 3.70 -7.36 10.14
C LEU A 223 4.09 -6.13 9.32
N THR A 224 3.18 -5.18 9.30
CA THR A 224 3.42 -3.81 8.87
C THR A 224 3.37 -2.89 10.09
N LEU A 225 4.39 -2.06 10.24
CA LEU A 225 4.38 -0.93 11.17
C LEU A 225 3.61 0.20 10.51
N HIS A 226 2.48 0.56 11.06
CA HIS A 226 1.67 1.71 10.66
C HIS A 226 1.95 2.89 11.56
N SER A 227 1.99 4.10 10.99
CA SER A 227 1.89 5.31 11.81
C SER A 227 0.54 5.36 12.52
N GLY A 228 0.53 5.75 13.78
CA GLY A 228 -0.70 6.02 14.55
C GLY A 228 -1.35 7.35 14.18
N LYS A 229 -0.62 8.20 13.46
CA LYS A 229 -1.05 9.50 12.90
C LYS A 229 -1.03 9.41 11.38
N ASN A 230 -1.97 10.06 10.70
CA ASN A 230 -1.98 9.99 9.25
C ASN A 230 -0.92 10.92 8.64
N LEU A 231 0.14 10.34 8.09
CA LEU A 231 1.26 11.07 7.49
C LEU A 231 1.17 11.16 5.96
N VAL A 232 0.19 10.48 5.36
CA VAL A 232 0.03 10.38 3.90
C VAL A 232 -1.41 10.56 3.51
N GLU A 233 -1.69 11.56 2.68
CA GLU A 233 -2.99 11.78 2.05
C GLU A 233 -2.99 11.27 0.61
N HIS A 234 -3.96 10.44 0.24
CA HIS A 234 -4.21 10.05 -1.14
C HIS A 234 -5.12 11.07 -1.81
N ILE A 235 -4.59 11.81 -2.79
CA ILE A 235 -5.29 12.91 -3.49
C ILE A 235 -5.82 12.52 -4.87
N GLY A 236 -5.59 11.29 -5.32
CA GLY A 236 -5.91 10.78 -6.65
C GLY A 236 -7.39 10.45 -6.87
N TYR A 237 -8.29 11.43 -6.73
CA TYR A 237 -9.73 11.23 -6.90
C TYR A 237 -10.21 11.17 -8.36
N SER A 238 -9.30 11.34 -9.33
CA SER A 238 -9.59 11.23 -10.77
C SER A 238 -8.64 10.23 -11.42
N GLY A 239 -9.06 9.00 -11.63
CA GLY A 239 -8.25 7.98 -12.27
C GLY A 239 -9.03 6.70 -12.56
N THR A 240 -8.39 5.74 -13.22
CA THR A 240 -8.98 4.46 -13.65
C THR A 240 -9.46 3.58 -12.50
N HIS A 241 -9.03 3.82 -11.26
CA HIS A 241 -9.30 2.98 -10.10
C HIS A 241 -10.15 3.65 -9.02
N VAL A 242 -10.36 4.98 -9.05
CA VAL A 242 -11.10 5.71 -8.03
C VAL A 242 -12.48 6.10 -8.57
N ARG A 243 -13.53 5.59 -7.94
CA ARG A 243 -14.91 6.05 -8.14
C ARG A 243 -15.24 7.10 -7.08
N ASN A 244 -16.07 8.10 -7.40
CA ASN A 244 -16.51 9.25 -6.61
C ASN A 244 -16.98 8.98 -5.14
N ARG A 245 -16.75 7.81 -4.59
CA ARG A 245 -17.22 7.36 -3.28
C ARG A 245 -16.15 7.27 -2.19
N ASP A 246 -14.87 7.40 -2.57
CA ASP A 246 -13.77 7.37 -1.59
C ASP A 246 -13.60 8.73 -0.88
N ARG A 247 -14.45 9.72 -1.22
CA ARG A 247 -14.49 11.04 -0.56
C ARG A 247 -14.91 10.99 0.91
N ASP A 248 -15.50 9.87 1.36
CA ASP A 248 -15.96 9.70 2.74
C ASP A 248 -14.87 9.15 3.67
N ILE A 249 -13.69 8.81 3.14
CA ILE A 249 -12.52 8.43 3.93
C ILE A 249 -11.75 9.70 4.25
N ASN A 250 -11.70 10.07 5.53
CA ASN A 250 -10.93 11.23 5.95
C ASN A 250 -9.44 10.88 5.89
N TYR A 251 -8.76 11.40 4.86
CA TYR A 251 -7.30 11.32 4.70
C TYR A 251 -6.60 12.57 5.25
N GLU A 252 -7.22 13.30 6.15
CA GLU A 252 -6.65 14.52 6.70
C GLU A 252 -5.28 14.25 7.33
N LEU A 253 -4.29 15.01 6.88
CA LEU A 253 -2.92 14.89 7.39
C LEU A 253 -2.85 15.36 8.84
N SER A 254 -2.13 14.62 9.66
CA SER A 254 -1.86 15.00 11.03
C SER A 254 -0.83 16.14 11.09
N SER A 255 -1.01 17.03 12.06
CA SER A 255 0.03 17.99 12.46
C SER A 255 0.99 17.42 13.52
N GLU A 256 0.73 16.22 14.02
CA GLU A 256 1.55 15.58 15.05
C GLU A 256 2.69 14.78 14.40
N GLU A 257 3.83 14.76 15.08
CA GLU A 257 5.03 14.02 14.66
C GLU A 257 5.16 12.75 15.51
N PRO A 258 4.77 11.59 14.98
CA PRO A 258 4.86 10.34 15.74
C PRO A 258 6.31 9.88 15.88
N VAL A 259 6.64 9.35 17.05
CA VAL A 259 7.97 8.84 17.38
C VAL A 259 7.97 7.32 17.33
N VAL A 260 8.91 6.75 16.59
CA VAL A 260 9.09 5.29 16.50
C VAL A 260 10.07 4.84 17.58
N THR A 261 9.69 3.82 18.34
CA THR A 261 10.56 3.14 19.32
C THR A 261 10.66 1.65 18.99
N LEU A 262 11.76 1.02 19.37
CA LEU A 262 11.95 -0.41 19.16
C LEU A 262 11.12 -1.23 20.16
N ILE A 263 10.27 -2.10 19.62
CA ILE A 263 9.56 -3.14 20.39
C ILE A 263 10.19 -4.48 20.05
N GLY A 264 10.75 -5.18 21.04
CA GLY A 264 11.52 -6.41 20.82
C GLY A 264 10.68 -7.59 20.29
N GLN A 265 9.37 -7.61 20.56
CA GLN A 265 8.45 -8.64 20.07
C GLN A 265 7.19 -7.96 19.52
N PRO A 266 7.21 -7.46 18.28
CA PRO A 266 6.07 -6.81 17.68
C PRO A 266 4.92 -7.81 17.48
N GLN A 267 3.71 -7.38 17.80
CA GLN A 267 2.49 -8.17 17.65
C GLN A 267 1.37 -7.31 17.06
N VAL A 268 0.38 -7.97 16.45
CA VAL A 268 -0.81 -7.28 15.95
C VAL A 268 -1.50 -6.53 17.09
N ASP A 269 -1.69 -5.23 16.90
CA ASP A 269 -2.43 -4.40 17.83
C ASP A 269 -3.94 -4.70 17.72
N GLN A 270 -4.48 -5.40 18.72
CA GLN A 270 -5.86 -5.86 18.70
C GLN A 270 -6.87 -4.72 18.84
N GLU A 271 -6.51 -3.64 19.53
CA GLU A 271 -7.36 -2.45 19.65
C GLU A 271 -7.46 -1.74 18.30
N MET A 272 -6.33 -1.48 17.63
CA MET A 272 -6.31 -0.86 16.31
C MET A 272 -7.00 -1.76 15.27
N LEU A 273 -6.80 -3.07 15.32
CA LEU A 273 -7.52 -4.02 14.47
C LEU A 273 -9.04 -3.90 14.66
N HIS A 274 -9.51 -3.76 15.90
CA HIS A 274 -10.93 -3.56 16.19
C HIS A 274 -11.44 -2.22 15.65
N LEU A 275 -10.73 -1.12 15.89
CA LEU A 275 -11.09 0.23 15.44
C LEU A 275 -11.13 0.31 13.90
N ILE A 276 -10.11 -0.20 13.22
CA ILE A 276 -10.01 -0.26 11.75
C ILE A 276 -11.14 -1.13 11.17
N SER A 277 -11.38 -2.30 11.77
CA SER A 277 -12.47 -3.18 11.35
C SER A 277 -13.85 -2.50 11.52
N ARG A 278 -14.05 -1.77 12.61
CA ARG A 278 -15.28 -1.00 12.84
C ARG A 278 -15.45 0.14 11.83
N PHE A 279 -14.36 0.84 11.53
CA PHE A 279 -14.33 1.90 10.53
C PHE A 279 -14.74 1.36 9.15
N TYR A 280 -14.11 0.30 8.68
CA TYR A 280 -14.45 -0.29 7.38
C TYR A 280 -15.87 -0.88 7.34
N ARG A 281 -16.40 -1.44 8.42
CA ARG A 281 -17.81 -1.88 8.47
C ARG A 281 -18.79 -0.72 8.37
N LYS A 282 -18.49 0.46 8.94
CA LYS A 282 -19.32 1.66 8.83
C LYS A 282 -19.33 2.21 7.41
N THR A 283 -18.19 2.28 6.77
CA THR A 283 -18.04 2.78 5.39
C THR A 283 -18.54 1.78 4.34
N ARG A 284 -18.63 0.48 4.68
CA ARG A 284 -19.01 -0.63 3.79
C ARG A 284 -20.42 -0.53 3.22
N TRP A 285 -21.34 0.19 3.82
CA TRP A 285 -22.71 0.32 3.26
C TRP A 285 -22.69 0.91 1.86
N SER A 286 -21.80 1.82 1.56
CA SER A 286 -21.59 2.37 0.21
C SER A 286 -20.82 1.38 -0.71
N TRP A 287 -19.98 0.52 -0.16
CA TRP A 287 -19.17 -0.48 -0.88
C TRP A 287 -19.97 -1.72 -1.30
N LYS A 288 -20.99 -2.11 -0.53
CA LYS A 288 -21.88 -3.24 -0.92
C LYS A 288 -22.54 -3.05 -2.30
N ASN A 289 -22.84 -1.84 -2.68
CA ASN A 289 -23.41 -1.55 -3.98
C ASN A 289 -22.36 -1.57 -5.12
N TRP A 290 -21.11 -1.26 -4.82
CA TRP A 290 -20.01 -1.40 -5.77
C TRP A 290 -19.64 -2.87 -6.02
N ILE A 291 -19.50 -3.66 -4.95
CA ILE A 291 -19.22 -5.09 -5.02
C ILE A 291 -20.34 -5.83 -5.74
N LYS A 292 -21.63 -5.53 -5.48
CA LYS A 292 -22.74 -6.12 -6.24
C LYS A 292 -22.65 -5.85 -7.75
N GLY A 293 -22.13 -4.70 -8.14
CA GLY A 293 -21.88 -4.39 -9.56
C GLY A 293 -20.72 -5.20 -10.15
N CYS A 294 -19.66 -5.44 -9.37
CA CYS A 294 -18.50 -6.25 -9.77
C CYS A 294 -18.82 -7.76 -9.76
N ILE A 295 -19.52 -8.26 -8.74
CA ILE A 295 -19.88 -9.67 -8.57
C ILE A 295 -20.84 -10.14 -9.66
N LYS A 296 -21.86 -9.35 -10.03
CA LYS A 296 -22.78 -9.71 -11.11
C LYS A 296 -22.10 -9.91 -12.46
N ALA A 297 -20.92 -9.32 -12.63
CA ALA A 297 -20.18 -9.41 -13.89
C ALA A 297 -19.14 -10.55 -13.92
N VAL A 298 -18.82 -11.24 -12.77
CA VAL A 298 -17.46 -11.77 -12.62
C VAL A 298 -17.25 -13.13 -12.02
N ILE A 299 -18.04 -13.56 -11.08
CA ILE A 299 -17.74 -14.81 -10.36
C ILE A 299 -18.60 -15.94 -10.90
N PRO A 300 -18.01 -17.05 -11.38
CA PRO A 300 -18.76 -18.28 -11.61
C PRO A 300 -19.43 -18.71 -10.29
N LEU A 301 -20.74 -18.93 -10.31
CA LEU A 301 -21.58 -19.31 -9.15
C LEU A 301 -20.96 -20.41 -8.25
N LYS A 302 -20.13 -21.28 -8.80
CA LYS A 302 -19.43 -22.35 -8.05
C LYS A 302 -18.46 -21.84 -6.99
N ILE A 303 -17.79 -20.71 -7.19
CA ILE A 303 -16.83 -20.16 -6.21
C ILE A 303 -17.60 -19.48 -5.07
N LEU A 304 -18.71 -18.82 -5.38
CA LEU A 304 -19.60 -18.21 -4.36
C LEU A 304 -20.22 -19.24 -3.42
N MET A 305 -20.63 -20.41 -3.93
CA MET A 305 -21.22 -21.48 -3.09
C MET A 305 -20.22 -22.06 -2.09
N ILE A 306 -18.92 -22.12 -2.41
CA ILE A 306 -17.88 -22.59 -1.49
C ILE A 306 -17.67 -21.57 -0.34
N TYR A 307 -17.86 -20.29 -0.63
CA TYR A 307 -17.67 -19.21 0.36
C TYR A 307 -18.88 -19.06 1.29
N TRP A 308 -20.09 -19.23 0.80
CA TRP A 308 -21.35 -19.02 1.55
C TRP A 308 -21.90 -20.32 2.21
N GLY A 309 -21.56 -21.48 1.67
CA GLY A 309 -22.09 -22.77 2.16
C GLY A 309 -21.57 -23.27 3.51
N ARG A 310 -20.63 -22.55 4.15
CA ARG A 310 -20.05 -22.92 5.45
C ARG A 310 -20.42 -22.01 6.62
N GLY A 311 -21.27 -20.99 6.39
CA GLY A 311 -21.71 -20.07 7.45
C GLY A 311 -23.00 -20.48 8.17
N SER A 312 -23.69 -21.55 7.72
CA SER A 312 -25.02 -21.90 8.22
C SER A 312 -25.14 -23.21 9.01
N ASN A 313 -24.03 -23.92 9.28
CA ASN A 313 -24.08 -25.21 9.99
C ASN A 313 -23.41 -25.16 11.38
N SER A 314 -23.70 -24.17 12.21
CA SER A 314 -23.35 -24.22 13.64
C SER A 314 -24.33 -23.50 14.55
N ILE A 315 -25.62 -23.59 14.25
CA ILE A 315 -26.67 -23.31 15.23
C ILE A 315 -27.77 -24.33 14.95
N ASN A 316 -27.72 -25.45 15.61
CA ASN A 316 -28.81 -26.29 16.11
C ASN A 316 -28.29 -27.69 16.39
N ASN A 317 -28.01 -27.95 17.65
CA ASN A 317 -28.29 -29.21 18.36
C ASN A 317 -27.70 -29.10 19.76
N ASP A 318 -28.49 -28.58 20.65
CA ASP A 318 -28.53 -28.97 22.07
C ASP A 318 -29.79 -28.37 22.68
N VAL A 319 -30.90 -29.10 22.49
CA VAL A 319 -32.02 -29.16 23.40
C VAL A 319 -32.65 -30.55 23.21
N ARG A 320 -32.19 -31.47 24.02
CA ARG A 320 -32.99 -32.51 24.66
C ARG A 320 -32.21 -33.22 25.75
#